data_6452d8635164d328eec9d14d59882087
#
_entry.id   6452d8635164d328eec9d14d59882087
#
_cell.length_a   1.000
_cell.length_b   1.000
_cell.length_c   1.000
_cell.angle_alpha   90.00
_cell.angle_beta   90.00
_cell.angle_gamma   90.00
#
_symmetry.space_group_name_H-M   'P 1'
#
loop_
_entity.id
_entity.type
_entity.pdbx_description
1 polymer ?
#
loop_
_entity_poly.entity_id
_entity_poly.type
_entity_poly.pdbx_seq_one_letter_code
_entity_poly.pdbx_strand_id
1 'polypeptide(L)'
;MPRRTDIESILVIGSGPIVIGQACEFDYSGTQACRVLADEGYRVILANSNPATIMTDPATADRTYVEPLDVDVLTAIIERERPDALLPTLGGQTALNLTMELVEKGSLGSVEVIGARPEAIRTAEDRELFRSAMEEIGLGVSPSGFAHTLEEAWEIVERLGYPAMVRPSFILGGKGTGIA
;
A
#
# COMPACT_ATOMS: atom_id res chain seq x y z
N MET A 1 6.41 -21.64 5.64
CA MET A 1 6.87 -21.88 4.23
C MET A 1 8.39 -21.85 4.27
N PRO A 2 9.10 -22.62 3.43
CA PRO A 2 10.55 -22.51 3.39
C PRO A 2 10.97 -21.13 2.92
N ARG A 3 12.13 -20.65 3.41
CA ARG A 3 12.77 -19.42 2.94
C ARG A 3 12.94 -19.45 1.43
N ARG A 4 12.67 -18.33 0.75
CA ARG A 4 13.04 -18.15 -0.66
C ARG A 4 14.55 -17.99 -0.77
N THR A 5 15.18 -18.76 -1.65
CA THR A 5 16.62 -18.77 -1.87
C THR A 5 17.04 -17.99 -3.13
N ASP A 6 16.08 -17.47 -3.85
CA ASP A 6 16.24 -16.69 -5.08
C ASP A 6 16.29 -15.17 -4.83
N ILE A 7 16.07 -14.74 -3.59
CA ILE A 7 16.21 -13.35 -3.12
C ILE A 7 17.13 -13.31 -1.89
N GLU A 8 17.96 -12.29 -1.76
CA GLU A 8 18.90 -12.08 -0.66
C GLU A 8 18.63 -10.77 0.09
N SER A 9 18.02 -9.79 -0.57
CA SER A 9 17.79 -8.45 -0.05
C SER A 9 16.39 -7.95 -0.29
N ILE A 10 15.81 -7.28 0.73
CA ILE A 10 14.43 -6.81 0.71
C ILE A 10 14.37 -5.35 1.16
N LEU A 11 13.78 -4.49 0.34
CA LEU A 11 13.40 -3.13 0.72
C LEU A 11 12.01 -3.13 1.34
N VAL A 12 11.91 -2.66 2.57
CA VAL A 12 10.65 -2.46 3.31
C VAL A 12 10.32 -0.97 3.31
N ILE A 13 9.11 -0.61 2.89
CA ILE A 13 8.62 0.76 2.99
C ILE A 13 7.75 0.89 4.23
N GLY A 14 8.10 1.84 5.10
CA GLY A 14 7.32 2.18 6.29
C GLY A 14 6.13 3.08 5.97
N SER A 15 5.32 3.37 6.99
CA SER A 15 4.10 4.16 6.86
C SER A 15 4.30 5.67 6.89
N GLY A 16 5.52 6.13 7.18
CA GLY A 16 5.77 7.53 7.43
C GLY A 16 5.25 7.98 8.80
N PRO A 17 4.95 9.27 9.00
CA PRO A 17 4.36 9.80 10.22
C PRO A 17 2.97 9.21 10.46
N ILE A 18 2.62 9.00 11.73
CA ILE A 18 1.27 8.58 12.11
C ILE A 18 0.29 9.72 11.80
N VAL A 19 -0.73 9.42 11.02
CA VAL A 19 -1.83 10.35 10.71
C VAL A 19 -3.14 9.85 11.28
N ILE A 20 -4.10 10.77 11.48
CA ILE A 20 -5.44 10.40 11.98
C ILE A 20 -6.10 9.43 10.99
N GLY A 21 -6.58 8.31 11.49
CA GLY A 21 -7.19 7.24 10.71
C GLY A 21 -6.22 6.16 10.22
N GLN A 22 -4.91 6.33 10.46
CA GLN A 22 -3.88 5.32 10.25
C GLN A 22 -3.32 4.94 11.62
N ALA A 23 -3.46 3.70 12.00
CA ALA A 23 -3.09 3.27 13.34
C ALA A 23 -1.58 3.02 13.49
N CYS A 24 -1.08 3.11 14.74
CA CYS A 24 0.33 2.88 15.05
C CYS A 24 0.78 1.41 14.91
N GLU A 25 -0.15 0.50 14.65
CA GLU A 25 0.16 -0.91 14.36
C GLU A 25 1.09 -1.10 13.15
N PHE A 26 1.13 -0.16 12.20
CA PHE A 26 2.07 -0.23 11.08
C PHE A 26 3.52 -0.13 11.51
N ASP A 27 3.85 0.71 12.50
CA ASP A 27 5.20 0.78 13.04
C ASP A 27 5.60 -0.54 13.71
N TYR A 28 4.68 -1.14 14.46
CA TYR A 28 4.91 -2.43 15.10
C TYR A 28 5.03 -3.56 14.08
N SER A 29 4.10 -3.68 13.16
CA SER A 29 4.11 -4.75 12.15
C SER A 29 5.32 -4.64 11.22
N GLY A 30 5.71 -3.43 10.82
CA GLY A 30 6.92 -3.18 10.05
C GLY A 30 8.19 -3.56 10.79
N THR A 31 8.30 -3.21 12.09
CA THR A 31 9.42 -3.64 12.94
C THR A 31 9.49 -5.16 13.07
N GLN A 32 8.36 -5.84 13.28
CA GLN A 32 8.34 -7.30 13.36
C GLN A 32 8.74 -7.95 12.05
N ALA A 33 8.29 -7.40 10.92
CA ALA A 33 8.71 -7.90 9.61
C ALA A 33 10.22 -7.76 9.40
N CYS A 34 10.80 -6.59 9.69
CA CYS A 34 12.24 -6.40 9.57
C CYS A 34 13.02 -7.43 10.42
N ARG A 35 12.57 -7.68 11.67
CA ARG A 35 13.20 -8.69 12.54
C ARG A 35 13.09 -10.09 11.98
N VAL A 36 11.91 -10.52 11.57
CA VAL A 36 11.69 -11.86 11.01
C VAL A 36 12.50 -12.06 9.74
N LEU A 37 12.53 -11.06 8.85
CA LEU A 37 13.34 -11.14 7.64
C LEU A 37 14.85 -11.22 7.93
N ALA A 38 15.33 -10.45 8.90
CA ALA A 38 16.72 -10.53 9.36
C ALA A 38 17.04 -11.88 10.00
N ASP A 39 16.16 -12.42 10.85
CA ASP A 39 16.31 -13.73 11.48
C ASP A 39 16.33 -14.87 10.45
N GLU A 40 15.59 -14.71 9.33
CA GLU A 40 15.66 -15.63 8.20
C GLU A 40 16.90 -15.43 7.30
N GLY A 41 17.72 -14.42 7.60
CA GLY A 41 19.00 -14.16 6.93
C GLY A 41 18.88 -13.36 5.63
N TYR A 42 17.82 -12.56 5.46
CA TYR A 42 17.75 -11.56 4.40
C TYR A 42 18.45 -10.27 4.82
N ARG A 43 19.08 -9.61 3.87
CA ARG A 43 19.53 -8.23 4.06
C ARG A 43 18.32 -7.31 4.01
N VAL A 44 18.04 -6.62 5.09
CA VAL A 44 16.87 -5.74 5.24
C VAL A 44 17.28 -4.28 5.01
N ILE A 45 16.61 -3.63 4.07
CA ILE A 45 16.72 -2.20 3.81
C ILE A 45 15.37 -1.58 4.17
N LEU A 46 15.39 -0.54 4.99
CA LEU A 46 14.19 0.16 5.44
C LEU A 46 14.19 1.58 4.95
N ALA A 47 13.08 2.02 4.36
CA ALA A 47 12.78 3.43 4.07
C ALA A 47 11.56 3.88 4.89
N ASN A 48 11.73 4.89 5.73
CA ASN A 48 10.62 5.47 6.51
C ASN A 48 10.94 6.92 6.85
N SER A 49 9.98 7.82 6.70
CA SER A 49 10.20 9.26 6.95
C SER A 49 10.05 9.67 8.42
N ASN A 50 9.59 8.78 9.30
CA ASN A 50 9.43 9.07 10.71
C ASN A 50 10.71 8.73 11.49
N PRO A 51 11.46 9.72 12.03
CA PRO A 51 12.65 9.45 12.82
C PRO A 51 12.34 9.01 14.26
N ALA A 52 11.09 9.14 14.70
CA ALA A 52 10.67 8.92 16.09
C ALA A 52 9.83 7.65 16.26
N THR A 53 10.19 6.59 15.57
CA THR A 53 9.53 5.28 15.65
C THR A 53 10.53 4.18 16.00
N ILE A 54 10.05 3.10 16.63
CA ILE A 54 10.84 1.89 16.87
C ILE A 54 11.34 1.26 15.57
N MET A 55 10.62 1.48 14.46
CA MET A 55 10.96 0.93 13.15
C MET A 55 12.27 1.50 12.61
N THR A 56 12.57 2.78 12.87
CA THR A 56 13.80 3.44 12.42
C THR A 56 14.97 3.35 13.40
N ASP A 57 14.86 2.53 14.45
CA ASP A 57 15.99 2.21 15.32
C ASP A 57 17.10 1.56 14.47
N PRO A 58 18.37 1.99 14.64
CA PRO A 58 19.49 1.44 13.86
C PRO A 58 19.66 -0.08 13.96
N ALA A 59 19.12 -0.72 15.01
CA ALA A 59 19.18 -2.18 15.17
C ALA A 59 18.07 -2.93 14.42
N THR A 60 17.13 -2.22 13.78
CA THR A 60 15.97 -2.84 13.14
C THR A 60 16.27 -3.39 11.75
N ALA A 61 17.16 -2.76 11.00
CA ALA A 61 17.50 -3.14 9.63
C ALA A 61 19.00 -2.94 9.35
N ASP A 62 19.54 -3.64 8.34
CA ASP A 62 20.94 -3.49 7.91
C ASP A 62 21.24 -2.12 7.35
N ARG A 63 20.22 -1.50 6.72
CA ARG A 63 20.23 -0.12 6.23
C ARG A 63 18.90 0.55 6.51
N THR A 64 18.95 1.71 7.16
CA THR A 64 17.77 2.53 7.43
C THR A 64 17.92 3.90 6.75
N TYR A 65 16.94 4.25 5.93
CA TYR A 65 16.80 5.54 5.29
C TYR A 65 15.68 6.32 5.97
N VAL A 66 16.04 7.38 6.70
CA VAL A 66 15.09 8.32 7.31
C VAL A 66 14.97 9.51 6.36
N GLU A 67 14.20 9.33 5.31
CA GLU A 67 14.07 10.25 4.19
C GLU A 67 12.59 10.45 3.84
N PRO A 68 12.23 11.51 3.14
CA PRO A 68 10.88 11.68 2.62
C PRO A 68 10.43 10.44 1.83
N LEU A 69 9.21 10.00 2.08
CA LEU A 69 8.60 8.90 1.31
C LEU A 69 7.96 9.47 0.05
N ASP A 70 8.77 9.61 -0.98
CA ASP A 70 8.36 9.96 -2.33
C ASP A 70 9.04 9.06 -3.37
N VAL A 71 8.56 9.11 -4.60
CA VAL A 71 9.00 8.20 -5.66
C VAL A 71 10.46 8.44 -6.06
N ASP A 72 10.91 9.69 -6.07
CA ASP A 72 12.26 10.04 -6.51
C ASP A 72 13.30 9.57 -5.50
N VAL A 73 13.01 9.75 -4.19
CA VAL A 73 13.86 9.24 -3.10
C VAL A 73 13.88 7.71 -3.10
N LEU A 74 12.73 7.06 -3.24
CA LEU A 74 12.66 5.59 -3.30
C LEU A 74 13.39 5.04 -4.53
N THR A 75 13.28 5.70 -5.68
CA THR A 75 14.03 5.34 -6.88
C THR A 75 15.54 5.42 -6.63
N ALA A 76 16.02 6.49 -6.00
CA ALA A 76 17.44 6.64 -5.66
C ALA A 76 17.93 5.57 -4.67
N ILE A 77 17.08 5.18 -3.69
CA ILE A 77 17.39 4.09 -2.77
C ILE A 77 17.48 2.75 -3.52
N ILE A 78 16.52 2.47 -4.42
CA ILE A 78 16.51 1.25 -5.24
C ILE A 78 17.75 1.16 -6.13
N GLU A 79 18.12 2.24 -6.80
CA GLU A 79 19.31 2.30 -7.65
C GLU A 79 20.61 2.06 -6.86
N ARG A 80 20.68 2.63 -5.66
CA ARG A 80 21.83 2.52 -4.77
C ARG A 80 21.98 1.14 -4.14
N GLU A 81 20.89 0.63 -3.56
CA GLU A 81 20.90 -0.61 -2.75
C GLU A 81 20.66 -1.85 -3.59
N ARG A 82 20.01 -1.72 -4.74
CA ARG A 82 19.65 -2.80 -5.68
C ARG A 82 19.03 -3.99 -4.97
N PRO A 83 17.93 -3.79 -4.23
CA PRO A 83 17.25 -4.88 -3.56
C PRO A 83 16.68 -5.87 -4.58
N ASP A 84 16.60 -7.14 -4.21
CA ASP A 84 15.95 -8.16 -5.04
C ASP A 84 14.43 -8.04 -4.97
N ALA A 85 13.91 -7.61 -3.82
CA ALA A 85 12.48 -7.48 -3.59
C ALA A 85 12.09 -6.20 -2.85
N LEU A 86 10.84 -5.77 -3.05
CA LEU A 86 10.16 -4.66 -2.38
C LEU A 86 8.96 -5.20 -1.61
N LEU A 87 8.88 -4.92 -0.30
CA LEU A 87 7.76 -5.28 0.57
C LEU A 87 7.00 -4.00 1.01
N PRO A 88 5.87 -3.66 0.37
CA PRO A 88 5.12 -2.44 0.67
C PRO A 88 3.98 -2.62 1.68
N THR A 89 3.53 -3.86 1.90
CA THR A 89 2.24 -4.16 2.56
C THR A 89 2.19 -3.78 4.04
N LEU A 90 3.33 -3.41 4.64
CA LEU A 90 3.45 -3.04 6.05
C LEU A 90 3.55 -1.53 6.28
N GLY A 91 3.54 -0.74 5.22
CA GLY A 91 3.62 0.72 5.29
C GLY A 91 2.29 1.43 5.04
N GLY A 92 1.17 0.69 5.10
CA GLY A 92 -0.18 1.23 4.88
C GLY A 92 -0.38 1.82 3.49
N GLN A 93 -1.38 2.69 3.36
CA GLN A 93 -1.75 3.29 2.07
C GLN A 93 -0.60 4.08 1.44
N THR A 94 0.24 4.74 2.24
CA THR A 94 1.40 5.49 1.74
C THR A 94 2.33 4.58 0.95
N ALA A 95 2.72 3.44 1.51
CA ALA A 95 3.63 2.51 0.85
C ALA A 95 2.99 1.83 -0.38
N LEU A 96 1.70 1.50 -0.32
CA LEU A 96 0.98 0.92 -1.45
C LEU A 96 0.90 1.90 -2.63
N ASN A 97 0.53 3.16 -2.38
CA ASN A 97 0.45 4.19 -3.42
C ASN A 97 1.81 4.42 -4.07
N LEU A 98 2.87 4.60 -3.26
CA LEU A 98 4.23 4.79 -3.76
C LEU A 98 4.72 3.59 -4.58
N THR A 99 4.37 2.38 -4.18
CA THR A 99 4.71 1.18 -4.94
C THR A 99 4.02 1.18 -6.31
N MET A 100 2.75 1.55 -6.36
CA MET A 100 2.04 1.66 -7.64
C MET A 100 2.64 2.74 -8.54
N GLU A 101 3.03 3.89 -7.99
CA GLU A 101 3.73 4.93 -8.75
C GLU A 101 5.11 4.48 -9.26
N LEU A 102 5.89 3.72 -8.45
CA LEU A 102 7.16 3.13 -8.88
C LEU A 102 6.98 2.13 -10.03
N VAL A 103 5.91 1.31 -9.96
CA VAL A 103 5.54 0.38 -11.05
C VAL A 103 5.19 1.14 -12.32
N GLU A 104 4.35 2.17 -12.24
CA GLU A 104 3.90 2.98 -13.39
C GLU A 104 5.05 3.74 -14.05
N LYS A 105 5.99 4.25 -13.26
CA LYS A 105 7.20 4.92 -13.75
C LYS A 105 8.26 3.94 -14.27
N GLY A 106 8.11 2.62 -14.05
CA GLY A 106 9.12 1.63 -14.40
C GLY A 106 10.40 1.72 -13.56
N SER A 107 10.34 2.37 -12.39
CA SER A 107 11.51 2.61 -11.52
C SER A 107 11.96 1.38 -10.74
N LEU A 108 11.18 0.30 -10.73
CA LEU A 108 11.54 -0.94 -10.03
C LEU A 108 12.62 -1.76 -10.76
N GLY A 109 12.75 -1.63 -12.09
CA GLY A 109 13.68 -2.44 -12.87
C GLY A 109 13.41 -3.94 -12.68
N SER A 110 14.36 -4.66 -12.08
CA SER A 110 14.25 -6.10 -11.78
C SER A 110 13.73 -6.41 -10.37
N VAL A 111 13.40 -5.40 -9.57
CA VAL A 111 12.94 -5.58 -8.19
C VAL A 111 11.54 -6.18 -8.16
N GLU A 112 11.40 -7.33 -7.53
CA GLU A 112 10.12 -8.02 -7.38
C GLU A 112 9.26 -7.41 -6.26
N VAL A 113 8.02 -7.08 -6.52
CA VAL A 113 7.08 -6.66 -5.46
C VAL A 113 6.53 -7.92 -4.78
N ILE A 114 6.82 -8.07 -3.49
CA ILE A 114 6.40 -9.22 -2.66
C ILE A 114 5.34 -8.80 -1.63
N GLY A 115 4.70 -9.81 -1.02
CA GLY A 115 3.57 -9.60 -0.09
C GLY A 115 2.25 -9.46 -0.82
N ALA A 116 2.13 -8.52 -1.74
CA ALA A 116 1.01 -8.41 -2.68
C ALA A 116 1.52 -7.97 -4.06
N ARG A 117 1.04 -8.61 -5.10
CA ARG A 117 1.39 -8.24 -6.48
C ARG A 117 0.73 -6.91 -6.87
N PRO A 118 1.35 -6.10 -7.75
CA PRO A 118 0.77 -4.83 -8.20
C PRO A 118 -0.67 -4.95 -8.72
N GLU A 119 -0.99 -6.02 -9.45
CA GLU A 119 -2.34 -6.27 -9.94
C GLU A 119 -3.32 -6.50 -8.80
N ALA A 120 -2.91 -7.23 -7.76
CA ALA A 120 -3.75 -7.47 -6.59
C ALA A 120 -3.97 -6.18 -5.78
N ILE A 121 -2.94 -5.34 -5.65
CA ILE A 121 -3.05 -4.02 -5.02
C ILE A 121 -4.05 -3.16 -5.80
N ARG A 122 -3.91 -3.07 -7.12
CA ARG A 122 -4.83 -2.31 -7.97
C ARG A 122 -6.27 -2.79 -7.85
N THR A 123 -6.49 -4.10 -7.93
CA THR A 123 -7.82 -4.69 -7.80
C THR A 123 -8.44 -4.43 -6.44
N ALA A 124 -7.63 -4.47 -5.35
CA ALA A 124 -8.13 -4.25 -4.00
C ALA A 124 -8.45 -2.77 -3.72
N GLU A 125 -7.68 -1.84 -4.28
CA GLU A 125 -7.81 -0.40 -4.03
C GLU A 125 -8.85 0.27 -4.95
N ASP A 126 -8.99 -0.22 -6.19
CA ASP A 126 -10.00 0.27 -7.14
C ASP A 126 -11.35 -0.41 -6.86
N ARG A 127 -12.36 0.40 -6.53
CA ARG A 127 -13.68 -0.12 -6.13
C ARG A 127 -14.43 -0.80 -7.27
N GLU A 128 -14.23 -0.35 -8.50
CA GLU A 128 -14.86 -0.92 -9.67
C GLU A 128 -14.23 -2.27 -10.00
N LEU A 129 -12.90 -2.35 -10.01
CA LEU A 129 -12.18 -3.60 -10.20
C LEU A 129 -12.47 -4.59 -9.09
N PHE A 130 -12.50 -4.13 -7.83
CA PHE A 130 -12.83 -4.99 -6.68
C PHE A 130 -14.24 -5.55 -6.80
N ARG A 131 -15.23 -4.70 -7.14
CA ARG A 131 -16.61 -5.14 -7.35
C ARG A 131 -16.70 -6.22 -8.44
N SER A 132 -16.09 -5.94 -9.60
CA SER A 132 -16.09 -6.89 -10.72
C SER A 132 -15.46 -8.23 -10.33
N ALA A 133 -14.34 -8.21 -9.59
CA ALA A 133 -13.69 -9.41 -9.09
C ALA A 133 -14.57 -10.19 -8.10
N MET A 134 -15.32 -9.50 -7.24
CA MET A 134 -16.25 -10.17 -6.30
C MET A 134 -17.43 -10.79 -7.02
N GLU A 135 -18.01 -10.10 -8.00
CA GLU A 135 -19.10 -10.62 -8.83
C GLU A 135 -18.66 -11.83 -9.65
N GLU A 136 -17.42 -11.82 -10.19
CA GLU A 136 -16.85 -12.95 -10.97
C GLU A 136 -16.74 -14.23 -10.14
N ILE A 137 -16.38 -14.12 -8.86
CA ILE A 137 -16.30 -15.28 -7.95
C ILE A 137 -17.63 -15.61 -7.26
N GLY A 138 -18.73 -14.95 -7.66
CA GLY A 138 -20.08 -15.20 -7.18
C GLY A 138 -20.39 -14.63 -5.80
N LEU A 139 -19.60 -13.68 -5.29
CA LEU A 139 -19.89 -12.96 -4.06
C LEU A 139 -20.81 -11.77 -4.31
N GLY A 140 -21.81 -11.62 -3.44
CA GLY A 140 -22.72 -10.46 -3.47
C GLY A 140 -22.01 -9.18 -3.02
N VAL A 141 -22.24 -8.09 -3.75
CA VAL A 141 -21.80 -6.74 -3.38
C VAL A 141 -23.01 -5.85 -3.13
N SER A 142 -22.84 -4.81 -2.31
CA SER A 142 -23.91 -3.83 -2.09
C SER A 142 -24.33 -3.17 -3.40
N PRO A 143 -25.64 -3.00 -3.64
CA PRO A 143 -26.12 -2.22 -4.79
C PRO A 143 -25.44 -0.87 -4.82
N SER A 144 -24.78 -0.53 -5.92
CA SER A 144 -23.99 0.68 -6.03
C SER A 144 -23.82 1.10 -7.49
N GLY A 145 -23.20 2.25 -7.70
CA GLY A 145 -22.77 2.72 -9.00
C GLY A 145 -21.59 3.67 -8.84
N PHE A 146 -20.91 3.91 -9.96
CA PHE A 146 -19.78 4.84 -10.03
C PHE A 146 -20.24 6.07 -10.83
N ALA A 147 -19.95 7.26 -10.33
CA ALA A 147 -20.30 8.51 -10.97
C ALA A 147 -19.08 9.43 -11.03
N HIS A 148 -18.85 10.01 -12.19
CA HIS A 148 -17.84 11.04 -12.42
C HIS A 148 -18.48 12.41 -12.63
N THR A 149 -19.79 12.45 -12.88
CA THR A 149 -20.59 13.66 -13.04
C THR A 149 -21.79 13.65 -12.11
N LEU A 150 -22.41 14.82 -11.93
CA LEU A 150 -23.63 14.94 -11.11
C LEU A 150 -24.81 14.22 -11.79
N GLU A 151 -24.88 14.29 -13.10
CA GLU A 151 -25.93 13.66 -13.91
C GLU A 151 -25.89 12.13 -13.74
N GLU A 152 -24.70 11.52 -13.84
CA GLU A 152 -24.52 10.08 -13.57
C GLU A 152 -24.91 9.71 -12.13
N ALA A 153 -24.56 10.58 -11.17
CA ALA A 153 -24.94 10.35 -9.77
C ALA A 153 -26.48 10.34 -9.60
N TRP A 154 -27.20 11.23 -10.27
CA TRP A 154 -28.66 11.25 -10.25
C TRP A 154 -29.27 9.98 -10.85
N GLU A 155 -28.81 9.51 -11.99
CA GLU A 155 -29.28 8.27 -12.62
C GLU A 155 -29.08 7.05 -11.71
N ILE A 156 -27.93 7.01 -11.00
CA ILE A 156 -27.64 5.94 -10.04
C ILE A 156 -28.60 6.00 -8.86
N VAL A 157 -28.82 7.18 -8.29
CA VAL A 157 -29.71 7.34 -7.12
C VAL A 157 -31.17 7.05 -7.48
N GLU A 158 -31.62 7.44 -8.67
CA GLU A 158 -32.97 7.08 -9.15
C GLU A 158 -33.17 5.56 -9.22
N ARG A 159 -32.14 4.81 -9.62
CA ARG A 159 -32.17 3.36 -9.66
C ARG A 159 -32.05 2.71 -8.29
N LEU A 160 -31.23 3.25 -7.39
CA LEU A 160 -30.95 2.65 -6.08
C LEU A 160 -31.97 3.05 -5.01
N GLY A 161 -32.53 4.26 -5.11
CA GLY A 161 -33.39 4.87 -4.11
C GLY A 161 -32.62 5.54 -2.96
N TYR A 162 -33.39 6.24 -2.11
CA TYR A 162 -32.90 6.90 -0.91
C TYR A 162 -33.18 6.04 0.33
N PRO A 163 -32.35 6.14 1.41
CA PRO A 163 -31.13 6.94 1.50
C PRO A 163 -29.97 6.32 0.71
N ALA A 164 -29.15 7.16 0.09
CA ALA A 164 -27.99 6.73 -0.66
C ALA A 164 -26.70 7.27 -0.02
N MET A 165 -25.71 6.40 0.13
CA MET A 165 -24.37 6.78 0.64
C MET A 165 -23.48 7.21 -0.52
N VAL A 166 -23.01 8.45 -0.46
CA VAL A 166 -22.00 9.00 -1.38
C VAL A 166 -20.64 8.87 -0.74
N ARG A 167 -19.72 8.21 -1.42
CA ARG A 167 -18.37 7.98 -0.90
C ARG A 167 -17.32 8.22 -1.98
N PRO A 168 -16.41 9.21 -1.81
CA PRO A 168 -15.32 9.44 -2.73
C PRO A 168 -14.41 8.19 -2.86
N SER A 169 -13.76 8.04 -4.01
CA SER A 169 -12.70 7.06 -4.20
C SER A 169 -11.40 7.50 -3.51
N PHE A 170 -10.49 6.56 -3.26
CA PHE A 170 -9.14 6.82 -2.72
C PHE A 170 -9.11 7.62 -1.41
N ILE A 171 -10.06 7.36 -0.51
CA ILE A 171 -10.14 8.00 0.81
C ILE A 171 -9.85 7.01 1.93
N LEU A 172 -9.22 7.53 3.00
CA LEU A 172 -8.99 6.82 4.24
C LEU A 172 -10.03 7.24 5.30
N GLY A 173 -10.56 6.28 6.06
CA GLY A 173 -11.40 6.55 7.23
C GLY A 173 -12.74 7.22 6.96
N GLY A 174 -13.27 7.14 5.74
CA GLY A 174 -14.60 7.72 5.41
C GLY A 174 -14.61 9.24 5.22
N LYS A 175 -13.47 9.89 5.09
CA LYS A 175 -13.37 11.33 4.83
C LYS A 175 -14.15 11.70 3.57
N GLY A 176 -15.01 12.74 3.67
CA GLY A 176 -15.86 13.18 2.55
C GLY A 176 -17.07 12.28 2.24
N THR A 177 -17.30 11.23 3.04
CA THR A 177 -18.51 10.40 2.92
C THR A 177 -19.73 11.16 3.43
N GLY A 178 -20.84 11.07 2.71
CA GLY A 178 -22.12 11.66 3.07
C GLY A 178 -23.29 10.71 2.80
N ILE A 179 -24.45 11.04 3.37
CA ILE A 179 -25.72 10.35 3.09
C ILE A 179 -26.64 11.38 2.46
N ALA A 180 -27.18 11.04 1.32
CA ALA A 180 -28.18 11.81 0.60
C ALA A 180 -29.56 11.19 0.76
#